data_8f26a8c53b3afe3ba821c52967622765
#
_entry.id   8f26a8c53b3afe3ba821c52967622765
#
_cell.length_a   1.000
_cell.length_b   1.000
_cell.length_c   1.000
_cell.angle_alpha   90.00
_cell.angle_beta   90.00
_cell.angle_gamma   90.00
#
_symmetry.space_group_name_H-M   'P 1'
#
loop_
_entity.id
_entity.type
_entity.pdbx_description
1 polymer ?
#
loop_
_entity_poly.entity_id
_entity_poly.type
_entity_poly.pdbx_seq_one_letter_code
_entity_poly.pdbx_strand_id
1 'polypeptide(L)'
;MTEPIDDSAPSTPLLSSSRPLARAYDVALLDLDGVCFAGEARIPHAAEGANGARTLGMGLSFITNNASRAPQTVVDKLAANGIEAFAREVFTAAMDAAALLRERLEPGARVLVVGGDGVRRALTDEGFTVVDSADQDPAAVVQGWDPAVDWAMMSEGAYAIRAGAIHVATNTDATLPTERGFALGNGSLVAAVANATGEDYLAAGKPFPGIYRRALERAGGERPLAVGDRLNTDHVGARAAGIAGLHVLTGVSSARDVLLAAPEERPGFLHTDLRGLLEPHPRVTRVADDEGPWWRAGACRARVAGTALEWEEDGARRRARGAGPDRRRRGAGP
;
A
#
# COMPACT_ATOMS: atom_id res chain seq x y z
N MET A 1 23.76 -21.75 -26.99
CA MET A 1 22.47 -22.46 -26.79
C MET A 1 21.65 -21.61 -25.83
N THR A 2 20.71 -20.88 -26.38
CA THR A 2 19.75 -20.10 -25.59
C THR A 2 18.64 -21.06 -25.19
N GLU A 3 18.45 -21.27 -23.89
CA GLU A 3 17.30 -22.03 -23.40
C GLU A 3 16.01 -21.38 -23.91
N PRO A 4 15.01 -22.18 -24.33
CA PRO A 4 13.72 -21.65 -24.71
C PRO A 4 13.06 -21.01 -23.48
N ILE A 5 12.53 -19.80 -23.65
CA ILE A 5 11.73 -19.12 -22.64
C ILE A 5 10.53 -20.02 -22.36
N ASP A 6 10.44 -20.49 -21.13
CA ASP A 6 9.28 -21.27 -20.64
C ASP A 6 8.02 -20.39 -20.71
N ASP A 7 7.16 -20.66 -21.69
CA ASP A 7 5.89 -19.97 -21.96
C ASP A 7 4.81 -20.42 -20.95
N SER A 8 5.15 -21.28 -19.96
CA SER A 8 4.23 -21.87 -18.99
C SER A 8 4.10 -21.15 -17.65
N ALA A 9 4.89 -20.06 -17.42
CA ALA A 9 4.67 -19.25 -16.24
C ALA A 9 3.31 -18.51 -16.39
N PRO A 10 2.39 -18.61 -15.41
CA PRO A 10 1.13 -17.90 -15.48
C PRO A 10 1.42 -16.40 -15.39
N SER A 11 1.58 -15.76 -16.56
CA SER A 11 1.59 -14.31 -16.64
C SER A 11 0.19 -13.87 -16.20
N THR A 12 0.07 -13.21 -15.04
CA THR A 12 -1.19 -12.56 -14.69
C THR A 12 -1.32 -11.38 -15.66
N PRO A 13 -2.15 -11.48 -16.70
CA PRO A 13 -2.31 -10.39 -17.67
C PRO A 13 -2.95 -9.20 -16.97
N LEU A 14 -2.70 -7.99 -17.49
CA LEU A 14 -3.50 -6.83 -17.11
C LEU A 14 -4.98 -7.15 -17.34
N LEU A 15 -5.79 -6.75 -16.38
CA LEU A 15 -7.25 -6.85 -16.48
C LEU A 15 -7.78 -5.80 -17.46
N SER A 16 -9.01 -5.98 -17.90
CA SER A 16 -9.70 -5.04 -18.78
C SER A 16 -11.08 -4.71 -18.26
N SER A 17 -11.57 -3.51 -18.57
CA SER A 17 -12.93 -3.09 -18.29
C SER A 17 -13.46 -2.27 -19.46
N SER A 18 -14.63 -2.64 -20.01
CA SER A 18 -15.30 -1.88 -21.07
C SER A 18 -16.02 -0.63 -20.56
N ARG A 19 -16.09 -0.45 -19.24
CA ARG A 19 -16.68 0.71 -18.57
C ARG A 19 -15.68 1.28 -17.55
N PRO A 20 -15.85 2.53 -17.10
CA PRO A 20 -15.05 3.10 -16.03
C PRO A 20 -14.93 2.17 -14.82
N LEU A 21 -13.75 2.10 -14.20
CA LEU A 21 -13.55 1.24 -13.02
C LEU A 21 -14.49 1.62 -11.88
N ALA A 22 -14.81 2.91 -11.72
CA ALA A 22 -15.81 3.40 -10.76
C ALA A 22 -17.25 2.90 -11.02
N ARG A 23 -17.52 2.25 -12.17
CA ARG A 23 -18.77 1.56 -12.47
C ARG A 23 -18.62 0.04 -12.40
N ALA A 24 -17.41 -0.47 -12.51
CA ALA A 24 -17.11 -1.90 -12.46
C ALA A 24 -16.94 -2.40 -11.03
N TYR A 25 -16.40 -1.57 -10.17
CA TYR A 25 -16.17 -1.81 -8.75
C TYR A 25 -17.05 -0.88 -7.91
N ASP A 26 -17.34 -1.23 -6.67
CA ASP A 26 -18.24 -0.46 -5.79
C ASP A 26 -17.53 0.29 -4.67
N VAL A 27 -16.28 -0.09 -4.37
CA VAL A 27 -15.43 0.65 -3.41
C VAL A 27 -13.99 0.70 -3.88
N ALA A 28 -13.34 1.86 -3.77
CA ALA A 28 -11.92 2.04 -3.96
C ALA A 28 -11.22 2.12 -2.59
N LEU A 29 -10.20 1.28 -2.40
CA LEU A 29 -9.29 1.27 -1.26
C LEU A 29 -8.03 2.03 -1.70
N LEU A 30 -7.98 3.33 -1.39
CA LEU A 30 -7.00 4.29 -1.91
C LEU A 30 -5.82 4.45 -0.94
N ASP A 31 -4.60 4.26 -1.41
CA ASP A 31 -3.44 4.80 -0.70
C ASP A 31 -3.45 6.34 -0.72
N LEU A 32 -2.67 6.95 0.15
CA LEU A 32 -2.62 8.40 0.31
C LEU A 32 -1.40 9.04 -0.34
N ASP A 33 -0.19 8.73 0.15
CA ASP A 33 1.06 9.34 -0.33
C ASP A 33 1.46 8.72 -1.67
N GLY A 34 1.57 9.55 -2.70
CA GLY A 34 1.82 9.10 -4.07
C GLY A 34 0.55 8.85 -4.90
N VAL A 35 -0.62 8.84 -4.27
CA VAL A 35 -1.93 8.63 -4.91
C VAL A 35 -2.83 9.85 -4.78
N CYS A 36 -3.12 10.28 -3.56
CA CYS A 36 -3.99 11.43 -3.26
C CYS A 36 -3.21 12.75 -3.14
N PHE A 37 -1.98 12.68 -2.62
CA PHE A 37 -1.05 13.81 -2.48
C PHE A 37 0.40 13.27 -2.41
N ALA A 38 1.40 14.16 -2.52
CA ALA A 38 2.82 13.82 -2.39
C ALA A 38 3.46 14.73 -1.33
N GLY A 39 3.57 14.24 -0.09
CA GLY A 39 3.93 15.10 1.04
C GLY A 39 2.97 16.27 1.16
N GLU A 40 3.45 17.51 1.03
CA GLU A 40 2.61 18.72 1.05
C GLU A 40 2.16 19.15 -0.38
N ALA A 41 2.65 18.49 -1.43
CA ALA A 41 2.33 18.84 -2.81
C ALA A 41 1.06 18.14 -3.29
N ARG A 42 0.29 18.85 -4.12
CA ARG A 42 -0.87 18.28 -4.82
C ARG A 42 -0.41 17.40 -5.98
N ILE A 43 -1.07 16.25 -6.12
CA ILE A 43 -0.94 15.40 -7.31
C ILE A 43 -1.96 15.87 -8.35
N PRO A 44 -1.53 16.17 -9.59
CA PRO A 44 -2.44 16.51 -10.67
C PRO A 44 -3.51 15.41 -10.88
N HIS A 45 -4.75 15.82 -11.10
CA HIS A 45 -5.90 14.94 -11.35
C HIS A 45 -6.31 13.99 -10.19
N ALA A 46 -5.65 14.06 -9.02
CA ALA A 46 -6.05 13.22 -7.89
C ALA A 46 -7.47 13.56 -7.40
N ALA A 47 -7.76 14.85 -7.21
CA ALA A 47 -9.10 15.30 -6.81
C ALA A 47 -10.16 15.01 -7.89
N GLU A 48 -9.83 15.18 -9.17
CA GLU A 48 -10.71 14.85 -10.30
C GLU A 48 -11.09 13.37 -10.27
N GLY A 49 -10.08 12.48 -10.15
CA GLY A 49 -10.30 11.04 -10.14
C GLY A 49 -11.10 10.56 -8.93
N ALA A 50 -10.73 10.98 -7.72
CA ALA A 50 -11.40 10.57 -6.49
C ALA A 50 -12.86 11.09 -6.40
N ASN A 51 -13.07 12.39 -6.61
CA ASN A 51 -14.41 12.99 -6.55
C ASN A 51 -15.29 12.52 -7.72
N GLY A 52 -14.69 12.33 -8.91
CA GLY A 52 -15.38 11.75 -10.06
C GLY A 52 -15.85 10.32 -9.82
N ALA A 53 -15.00 9.47 -9.19
CA ALA A 53 -15.40 8.12 -8.82
C ALA A 53 -16.56 8.11 -7.83
N ARG A 54 -16.52 8.98 -6.81
CA ARG A 54 -17.63 9.19 -5.87
C ARG A 54 -18.92 9.61 -6.60
N THR A 55 -18.83 10.55 -7.54
CA THR A 55 -19.98 11.00 -8.36
C THR A 55 -20.57 9.85 -9.17
N LEU A 56 -19.74 8.91 -9.61
CA LEU A 56 -20.20 7.69 -10.31
C LEU A 56 -20.77 6.63 -9.37
N GLY A 57 -20.82 6.87 -8.06
CA GLY A 57 -21.43 5.99 -7.06
C GLY A 57 -20.45 5.02 -6.39
N MET A 58 -19.14 5.16 -6.61
CA MET A 58 -18.11 4.35 -5.95
C MET A 58 -17.88 4.87 -4.53
N GLY A 59 -17.93 3.98 -3.53
CA GLY A 59 -17.46 4.27 -2.17
C GLY A 59 -15.94 4.48 -2.15
N LEU A 60 -15.45 5.35 -1.26
CA LEU A 60 -14.02 5.56 -1.08
C LEU A 60 -13.61 5.18 0.33
N SER A 61 -12.50 4.47 0.46
CA SER A 61 -11.82 4.21 1.72
C SER A 61 -10.34 4.55 1.57
N PHE A 62 -9.83 5.42 2.41
CA PHE A 62 -8.46 5.92 2.37
C PHE A 62 -7.60 5.13 3.35
N ILE A 63 -6.65 4.34 2.82
CA ILE A 63 -5.84 3.40 3.60
C ILE A 63 -4.40 3.91 3.70
N THR A 64 -3.87 4.03 4.92
CA THR A 64 -2.50 4.51 5.12
C THR A 64 -1.73 3.68 6.15
N ASN A 65 -0.43 3.47 5.87
CA ASN A 65 0.52 2.91 6.84
C ASN A 65 0.90 3.90 7.96
N ASN A 66 0.55 5.18 7.79
CA ASN A 66 0.79 6.17 8.83
C ASN A 66 -0.13 5.92 10.03
N ALA A 67 0.47 5.60 11.19
CA ALA A 67 -0.22 5.30 12.43
C ALA A 67 -0.23 6.49 13.41
N SER A 68 0.52 7.58 13.13
CA SER A 68 0.70 8.69 14.07
C SER A 68 -0.43 9.71 14.07
N ARG A 69 -1.22 9.77 12.99
CA ARG A 69 -2.26 10.81 12.80
C ARG A 69 -3.66 10.25 13.03
N ALA A 70 -4.49 11.07 13.68
CA ALA A 70 -5.92 10.79 13.79
C ALA A 70 -6.61 10.89 12.41
N PRO A 71 -7.71 10.14 12.16
CA PRO A 71 -8.47 10.19 10.91
C PRO A 71 -8.87 11.61 10.46
N GLN A 72 -9.23 12.50 11.39
CA GLN A 72 -9.61 13.87 11.06
C GLN A 72 -8.46 14.66 10.43
N THR A 73 -7.22 14.51 10.91
CA THR A 73 -6.03 15.15 10.30
C THR A 73 -5.83 14.70 8.86
N VAL A 74 -6.13 13.44 8.55
CA VAL A 74 -6.08 12.92 7.18
C VAL A 74 -7.18 13.55 6.32
N VAL A 75 -8.40 13.67 6.83
CA VAL A 75 -9.52 14.35 6.16
C VAL A 75 -9.18 15.80 5.83
N ASP A 76 -8.63 16.53 6.79
CA ASP A 76 -8.25 17.93 6.61
C ASP A 76 -7.19 18.07 5.50
N LYS A 77 -6.24 17.14 5.45
CA LYS A 77 -5.21 17.09 4.40
C LYS A 77 -5.79 16.73 3.03
N LEU A 78 -6.72 15.78 2.95
CA LEU A 78 -7.44 15.44 1.72
C LEU A 78 -8.24 16.64 1.21
N ALA A 79 -8.96 17.35 2.09
CA ALA A 79 -9.71 18.56 1.76
C ALA A 79 -8.80 19.69 1.24
N ALA A 80 -7.62 19.91 1.85
CA ALA A 80 -6.61 20.86 1.36
C ALA A 80 -6.12 20.51 -0.05
N ASN A 81 -6.18 19.24 -0.44
CA ASN A 81 -5.87 18.76 -1.79
C ASN A 81 -7.09 18.71 -2.73
N GLY A 82 -8.26 19.16 -2.28
CA GLY A 82 -9.49 19.22 -3.07
C GLY A 82 -10.25 17.90 -3.15
N ILE A 83 -9.88 16.91 -2.33
CA ILE A 83 -10.53 15.60 -2.27
C ILE A 83 -11.56 15.62 -1.14
N GLU A 84 -12.82 15.35 -1.47
CA GLU A 84 -13.88 15.18 -0.48
C GLU A 84 -13.70 13.86 0.28
N ALA A 85 -13.62 13.92 1.60
CA ALA A 85 -13.44 12.76 2.46
C ALA A 85 -14.10 12.94 3.82
N PHE A 86 -14.43 11.83 4.48
CA PHE A 86 -15.03 11.80 5.81
C PHE A 86 -14.20 10.92 6.74
N ALA A 87 -14.16 11.21 8.03
CA ALA A 87 -13.36 10.45 9.00
C ALA A 87 -13.68 8.94 9.01
N ARG A 88 -14.93 8.56 8.75
CA ARG A 88 -15.33 7.16 8.64
C ARG A 88 -14.73 6.42 7.44
N GLU A 89 -14.26 7.14 6.42
CA GLU A 89 -13.62 6.60 5.21
C GLU A 89 -12.11 6.43 5.37
N VAL A 90 -11.53 6.94 6.45
CA VAL A 90 -10.09 6.79 6.72
C VAL A 90 -9.86 5.54 7.55
N PHE A 91 -8.92 4.71 7.09
CA PHE A 91 -8.48 3.51 7.79
C PHE A 91 -6.95 3.49 7.89
N THR A 92 -6.44 3.64 9.10
CA THR A 92 -5.00 3.76 9.38
C THR A 92 -4.40 2.43 9.83
N ALA A 93 -3.09 2.28 9.73
CA ALA A 93 -2.39 1.12 10.27
C ALA A 93 -2.54 0.99 11.80
N ALA A 94 -2.77 2.09 12.53
CA ALA A 94 -3.11 2.03 13.96
C ALA A 94 -4.48 1.37 14.19
N MET A 95 -5.47 1.70 13.37
CA MET A 95 -6.80 1.06 13.42
C MET A 95 -6.74 -0.41 13.04
N ASP A 96 -5.92 -0.75 12.04
CA ASP A 96 -5.68 -2.14 11.65
C ASP A 96 -5.02 -2.96 12.77
N ALA A 97 -4.03 -2.39 13.46
CA ALA A 97 -3.38 -3.03 14.62
C ALA A 97 -4.35 -3.22 15.79
N ALA A 98 -5.20 -2.23 16.08
CA ALA A 98 -6.21 -2.32 17.13
C ALA A 98 -7.26 -3.41 16.80
N ALA A 99 -7.76 -3.45 15.56
CA ALA A 99 -8.68 -4.47 15.10
C ALA A 99 -8.05 -5.87 15.11
N LEU A 100 -6.76 -5.99 14.75
CA LEU A 100 -5.99 -7.24 14.85
C LEU A 100 -5.92 -7.77 16.29
N LEU A 101 -5.81 -6.88 17.28
CA LEU A 101 -5.85 -7.26 18.69
C LEU A 101 -7.26 -7.65 19.16
N ARG A 102 -8.32 -7.01 18.61
CA ARG A 102 -9.71 -7.39 18.93
C ARG A 102 -10.06 -8.83 18.55
N GLU A 103 -9.34 -9.41 17.60
CA GLU A 103 -9.48 -10.84 17.25
C GLU A 103 -8.85 -11.77 18.30
N ARG A 104 -8.07 -11.24 19.26
CA ARG A 104 -7.22 -12.01 20.19
C ARG A 104 -7.46 -11.69 21.67
N LEU A 105 -7.93 -10.49 21.97
CA LEU A 105 -8.09 -9.97 23.33
C LEU A 105 -9.51 -9.48 23.55
N GLU A 106 -9.99 -9.65 24.79
CA GLU A 106 -11.31 -9.15 25.20
C GLU A 106 -11.32 -7.62 25.37
N PRO A 107 -12.49 -6.97 25.25
CA PRO A 107 -12.65 -5.56 25.59
C PRO A 107 -12.15 -5.26 27.00
N GLY A 108 -11.51 -4.09 27.16
CA GLY A 108 -10.94 -3.66 28.44
C GLY A 108 -9.56 -4.21 28.73
N ALA A 109 -9.01 -5.13 27.90
CA ALA A 109 -7.64 -5.60 28.05
C ALA A 109 -6.66 -4.42 28.04
N ARG A 110 -5.64 -4.49 28.90
CA ARG A 110 -4.60 -3.45 28.97
C ARG A 110 -3.62 -3.60 27.83
N VAL A 111 -3.34 -2.50 27.13
CA VAL A 111 -2.41 -2.46 26.00
C VAL A 111 -1.43 -1.32 26.20
N LEU A 112 -0.13 -1.63 26.21
CA LEU A 112 0.93 -0.65 26.28
C LEU A 112 1.19 -0.08 24.88
N VAL A 113 1.37 1.24 24.79
CA VAL A 113 1.64 1.93 23.53
C VAL A 113 3.09 2.40 23.49
N VAL A 114 3.84 1.89 22.51
CA VAL A 114 5.11 2.45 22.04
C VAL A 114 4.83 3.24 20.77
N GLY A 115 4.42 4.51 20.92
CA GLY A 115 3.95 5.31 19.79
C GLY A 115 3.18 6.56 20.22
N GLY A 116 2.59 7.23 19.23
CA GLY A 116 1.87 8.49 19.44
C GLY A 116 0.36 8.33 19.65
N ASP A 117 -0.31 9.51 19.66
CA ASP A 117 -1.75 9.62 19.93
C ASP A 117 -2.64 8.88 18.94
N GLY A 118 -2.21 8.72 17.68
CA GLY A 118 -2.97 7.95 16.69
C GLY A 118 -3.17 6.50 17.10
N VAL A 119 -2.14 5.87 17.67
CA VAL A 119 -2.21 4.49 18.19
C VAL A 119 -3.07 4.42 19.44
N ARG A 120 -2.87 5.35 20.40
CA ARG A 120 -3.67 5.44 21.64
C ARG A 120 -5.15 5.57 21.32
N ARG A 121 -5.48 6.46 20.42
CA ARG A 121 -6.86 6.70 19.99
C ARG A 121 -7.49 5.46 19.36
N ALA A 122 -6.79 4.81 18.41
CA ALA A 122 -7.31 3.61 17.76
C ALA A 122 -7.60 2.48 18.75
N LEU A 123 -6.73 2.27 19.74
CA LEU A 123 -6.93 1.26 20.79
C LEU A 123 -8.09 1.61 21.70
N THR A 124 -8.22 2.87 22.10
CA THR A 124 -9.35 3.33 22.95
C THR A 124 -10.69 3.20 22.22
N ASP A 125 -10.74 3.57 20.93
CA ASP A 125 -11.94 3.47 20.11
C ASP A 125 -12.37 2.00 19.90
N GLU A 126 -11.42 1.03 19.95
CA GLU A 126 -11.69 -0.42 19.94
C GLU A 126 -11.98 -1.00 21.34
N GLY A 127 -12.02 -0.18 22.38
CA GLY A 127 -12.41 -0.56 23.73
C GLY A 127 -11.29 -1.13 24.59
N PHE A 128 -10.02 -0.93 24.25
CA PHE A 128 -8.88 -1.30 25.07
C PHE A 128 -8.56 -0.24 26.14
N THR A 129 -7.95 -0.67 27.23
CA THR A 129 -7.39 0.21 28.25
C THR A 129 -5.93 0.48 27.94
N VAL A 130 -5.60 1.70 27.53
CA VAL A 130 -4.22 2.09 27.21
C VAL A 130 -3.44 2.34 28.50
N VAL A 131 -2.24 1.78 28.59
CA VAL A 131 -1.30 1.92 29.71
C VAL A 131 0.08 2.38 29.22
N ASP A 132 0.92 2.90 30.14
CA ASP A 132 2.21 3.51 29.82
C ASP A 132 3.39 2.77 30.44
N SER A 133 3.16 1.76 31.29
CA SER A 133 4.22 1.00 31.96
C SER A 133 3.96 -0.50 31.92
N ALA A 134 5.01 -1.26 31.81
CA ALA A 134 5.02 -2.72 31.92
C ALA A 134 4.52 -3.21 33.30
N ASP A 135 4.70 -2.41 34.34
CA ASP A 135 4.23 -2.71 35.71
C ASP A 135 2.70 -2.77 35.81
N GLN A 136 2.00 -2.25 34.80
CA GLN A 136 0.54 -2.31 34.72
C GLN A 136 0.03 -3.63 34.09
N ASP A 137 0.94 -4.60 33.85
CA ASP A 137 0.65 -5.94 33.34
C ASP A 137 -0.19 -5.90 32.03
N PRO A 138 0.33 -5.28 30.95
CA PRO A 138 -0.38 -5.22 29.68
C PRO A 138 -0.39 -6.57 28.96
N ALA A 139 -1.55 -6.93 28.37
CA ALA A 139 -1.70 -8.13 27.57
C ALA A 139 -1.04 -8.02 26.18
N ALA A 140 -0.81 -6.79 25.70
CA ALA A 140 -0.17 -6.52 24.42
C ALA A 140 0.62 -5.21 24.46
N VAL A 141 1.58 -5.10 23.53
CA VAL A 141 2.31 -3.87 23.17
C VAL A 141 2.01 -3.55 21.72
N VAL A 142 1.51 -2.36 21.43
CA VAL A 142 1.36 -1.87 20.06
C VAL A 142 2.42 -0.82 19.78
N GLN A 143 3.26 -1.09 18.77
CA GLN A 143 4.36 -0.22 18.37
C GLN A 143 4.05 0.47 17.05
N GLY A 144 4.05 1.80 17.06
CA GLY A 144 3.89 2.68 15.91
C GLY A 144 4.88 3.82 15.94
N TRP A 145 5.26 4.32 14.77
CA TRP A 145 6.19 5.44 14.69
C TRP A 145 5.56 6.74 15.21
N ASP A 146 6.31 7.44 16.02
CA ASP A 146 6.05 8.82 16.44
C ASP A 146 7.40 9.51 16.76
N PRO A 147 7.53 10.82 16.49
CA PRO A 147 8.79 11.53 16.82
C PRO A 147 9.12 11.57 18.32
N ALA A 148 8.14 11.33 19.18
CA ALA A 148 8.34 11.26 20.63
C ALA A 148 8.76 9.88 21.14
N VAL A 149 8.81 8.85 20.28
CA VAL A 149 9.30 7.51 20.69
C VAL A 149 10.77 7.59 21.06
N ASP A 150 11.05 7.28 22.30
CA ASP A 150 12.39 7.30 22.86
C ASP A 150 12.82 5.94 23.43
N TRP A 151 14.04 5.87 23.94
CA TRP A 151 14.58 4.66 24.52
C TRP A 151 13.77 4.16 25.72
N ALA A 152 13.25 5.06 26.56
CA ALA A 152 12.49 4.69 27.75
C ALA A 152 11.16 4.01 27.35
N MET A 153 10.43 4.62 26.42
CA MET A 153 9.17 4.06 25.90
C MET A 153 9.39 2.69 25.23
N MET A 154 10.45 2.53 24.42
CA MET A 154 10.80 1.24 23.81
C MET A 154 11.19 0.19 24.86
N SER A 155 11.85 0.60 25.95
CA SER A 155 12.23 -0.29 27.05
C SER A 155 11.02 -0.80 27.83
N GLU A 156 10.02 0.05 28.10
CA GLU A 156 8.74 -0.36 28.69
C GLU A 156 8.05 -1.42 27.82
N GLY A 157 8.01 -1.20 26.49
CA GLY A 157 7.53 -2.20 25.54
C GLY A 157 8.30 -3.52 25.63
N ALA A 158 9.64 -3.46 25.68
CA ALA A 158 10.47 -4.66 25.78
C ALA A 158 10.25 -5.43 27.10
N TYR A 159 10.08 -4.73 28.24
CA TYR A 159 9.77 -5.37 29.51
C TYR A 159 8.45 -6.10 29.47
N ALA A 160 7.40 -5.46 28.93
CA ALA A 160 6.08 -6.06 28.78
C ALA A 160 6.09 -7.30 27.84
N ILE A 161 6.79 -7.22 26.71
CA ILE A 161 6.91 -8.34 25.76
C ILE A 161 7.63 -9.52 26.42
N ARG A 162 8.72 -9.29 27.14
CA ARG A 162 9.43 -10.33 27.89
C ARG A 162 8.59 -10.93 29.03
N ALA A 163 7.61 -10.20 29.54
CA ALA A 163 6.65 -10.69 30.52
C ALA A 163 5.49 -11.48 29.87
N GLY A 164 5.44 -11.59 28.53
CA GLY A 164 4.48 -12.38 27.78
C GLY A 164 3.41 -11.57 27.04
N ALA A 165 3.52 -10.24 26.96
CA ALA A 165 2.61 -9.41 26.18
C ALA A 165 2.79 -9.68 24.68
N ILE A 166 1.68 -9.70 23.94
CA ILE A 166 1.70 -9.82 22.46
C ILE A 166 2.34 -8.56 21.86
N HIS A 167 3.38 -8.71 21.04
CA HIS A 167 3.98 -7.60 20.30
C HIS A 167 3.27 -7.38 18.97
N VAL A 168 2.75 -6.19 18.71
CA VAL A 168 2.09 -5.80 17.44
C VAL A 168 2.74 -4.55 16.86
N ALA A 169 3.22 -4.66 15.63
CA ALA A 169 3.71 -3.53 14.84
C ALA A 169 2.57 -2.95 13.99
N THR A 170 2.36 -1.65 14.00
CA THR A 170 1.36 -0.99 13.14
C THR A 170 1.75 -1.06 11.67
N ASN A 171 3.04 -1.06 11.36
CA ASN A 171 3.62 -1.31 10.04
C ASN A 171 5.09 -1.72 10.20
N THR A 172 5.67 -2.24 9.12
CA THR A 172 7.07 -2.72 9.08
C THR A 172 7.93 -1.89 8.12
N ASP A 173 7.54 -0.66 7.83
CA ASP A 173 8.31 0.24 6.97
C ASP A 173 9.68 0.53 7.60
N ALA A 174 10.76 0.06 6.98
CA ALA A 174 12.11 0.20 7.51
C ALA A 174 12.58 1.65 7.54
N THR A 175 12.10 2.47 6.58
CA THR A 175 12.50 3.86 6.44
C THR A 175 11.29 4.78 6.36
N LEU A 176 11.50 6.03 6.76
CA LEU A 176 10.55 7.14 6.64
C LEU A 176 11.18 8.22 5.75
N PRO A 177 10.57 8.64 4.65
CA PRO A 177 11.05 9.75 3.84
C PRO A 177 10.89 11.07 4.60
N THR A 178 11.95 11.87 4.61
CA THR A 178 11.99 13.21 5.19
C THR A 178 12.66 14.19 4.22
N GLU A 179 12.59 15.48 4.48
CA GLU A 179 13.29 16.52 3.69
C GLU A 179 14.82 16.31 3.65
N ARG A 180 15.39 15.66 4.67
CA ARG A 180 16.82 15.37 4.77
C ARG A 180 17.23 14.02 4.19
N GLY A 181 16.30 13.26 3.63
CA GLY A 181 16.50 11.89 3.13
C GLY A 181 15.72 10.86 3.94
N PHE A 182 16.15 9.59 3.88
CA PHE A 182 15.49 8.51 4.60
C PHE A 182 15.91 8.49 6.07
N ALA A 183 14.93 8.59 6.97
CA ALA A 183 15.08 8.36 8.40
C ALA A 183 14.62 6.95 8.79
N LEU A 184 14.78 6.57 10.06
CA LEU A 184 14.29 5.30 10.60
C LEU A 184 12.76 5.28 10.59
N GLY A 185 12.19 4.26 9.96
CA GLY A 185 10.76 3.95 9.99
C GLY A 185 10.41 3.06 11.20
N ASN A 186 9.11 2.82 11.37
CA ASN A 186 8.62 1.98 12.46
C ASN A 186 9.23 0.57 12.45
N GLY A 187 9.38 -0.04 11.26
CA GLY A 187 9.96 -1.38 11.12
C GLY A 187 11.36 -1.51 11.71
N SER A 188 12.21 -0.46 11.57
CA SER A 188 13.55 -0.44 12.18
C SER A 188 13.48 -0.38 13.71
N LEU A 189 12.54 0.37 14.28
CA LEU A 189 12.33 0.44 15.72
C LEU A 189 11.74 -0.87 16.28
N VAL A 190 10.81 -1.47 15.57
CA VAL A 190 10.23 -2.80 15.88
C VAL A 190 11.33 -3.87 15.88
N ALA A 191 12.20 -3.86 14.86
CA ALA A 191 13.33 -4.79 14.79
C ALA A 191 14.30 -4.62 15.97
N ALA A 192 14.51 -3.41 16.46
CA ALA A 192 15.33 -3.17 17.65
C ALA A 192 14.71 -3.80 18.91
N VAL A 193 13.41 -3.65 19.13
CA VAL A 193 12.68 -4.25 20.25
C VAL A 193 12.64 -5.77 20.11
N ALA A 194 12.32 -6.31 18.94
CA ALA A 194 12.32 -7.76 18.68
C ALA A 194 13.71 -8.38 18.92
N ASN A 195 14.78 -7.72 18.45
CA ASN A 195 16.15 -8.17 18.72
C ASN A 195 16.49 -8.18 20.22
N ALA A 196 16.03 -7.19 20.98
CA ALA A 196 16.30 -7.09 22.43
C ALA A 196 15.52 -8.12 23.25
N THR A 197 14.31 -8.47 22.80
CA THR A 197 13.43 -9.40 23.50
C THR A 197 13.64 -10.86 23.08
N GLY A 198 14.06 -11.11 21.83
CA GLY A 198 14.11 -12.41 21.22
C GLY A 198 12.73 -12.95 20.81
N GLU A 199 11.69 -12.11 20.86
CA GLU A 199 10.31 -12.48 20.58
C GLU A 199 9.86 -11.97 19.21
N ASP A 200 9.01 -12.74 18.53
CA ASP A 200 8.37 -12.38 17.28
C ASP A 200 7.27 -11.33 17.48
N TYR A 201 6.88 -10.66 16.41
CA TYR A 201 5.77 -9.70 16.41
C TYR A 201 4.73 -10.01 15.35
N LEU A 202 3.50 -9.63 15.61
CA LEU A 202 2.44 -9.55 14.62
C LEU A 202 2.56 -8.21 13.88
N ALA A 203 2.29 -8.22 12.59
CA ALA A 203 2.33 -7.00 11.81
C ALA A 203 0.96 -6.66 11.22
N ALA A 204 0.57 -5.40 11.39
CA ALA A 204 -0.55 -4.77 10.73
C ALA A 204 -0.06 -3.88 9.57
N GLY A 205 -0.97 -3.22 8.89
CA GLY A 205 -0.66 -2.33 7.78
C GLY A 205 -0.30 -3.07 6.48
N LYS A 206 0.03 -2.31 5.44
CA LYS A 206 0.51 -2.83 4.15
C LYS A 206 1.97 -3.30 4.27
N PRO A 207 2.38 -4.43 3.67
CA PRO A 207 1.70 -5.24 2.64
C PRO A 207 0.82 -6.38 3.17
N PHE A 208 0.48 -6.40 4.44
CA PHE A 208 -0.32 -7.50 4.99
C PHE A 208 -1.79 -7.39 4.54
N PRO A 209 -2.45 -8.52 4.17
CA PRO A 209 -3.80 -8.49 3.63
C PRO A 209 -4.87 -8.04 4.63
N GLY A 210 -4.55 -8.05 5.93
CA GLY A 210 -5.47 -7.69 7.02
C GLY A 210 -6.04 -6.30 6.86
N ILE A 211 -5.19 -5.30 6.58
CA ILE A 211 -5.63 -3.91 6.43
C ILE A 211 -6.66 -3.75 5.31
N TYR A 212 -6.50 -4.45 4.18
CA TYR A 212 -7.44 -4.40 3.06
C TYR A 212 -8.78 -5.05 3.40
N ARG A 213 -8.75 -6.21 4.07
CA ARG A 213 -9.97 -6.94 4.47
C ARG A 213 -10.79 -6.14 5.47
N ARG A 214 -10.15 -5.59 6.52
CA ARG A 214 -10.84 -4.81 7.55
C ARG A 214 -11.31 -3.44 7.04
N ALA A 215 -10.52 -2.80 6.14
CA ALA A 215 -10.96 -1.59 5.48
C ALA A 215 -12.19 -1.83 4.60
N LEU A 216 -12.21 -2.95 3.84
CA LEU A 216 -13.35 -3.37 3.03
C LEU A 216 -14.58 -3.66 3.89
N GLU A 217 -14.44 -4.42 4.96
CA GLU A 217 -15.52 -4.72 5.90
C GLU A 217 -16.13 -3.44 6.47
N ARG A 218 -15.28 -2.48 6.85
CA ARG A 218 -15.73 -1.17 7.35
C ARG A 218 -16.40 -0.33 6.27
N ALA A 219 -15.95 -0.38 5.03
CA ALA A 219 -16.51 0.35 3.90
C ALA A 219 -17.83 -0.24 3.39
N GLY A 220 -18.05 -1.55 3.59
CA GLY A 220 -19.28 -2.25 3.21
C GLY A 220 -19.42 -2.52 1.71
N GLY A 221 -18.30 -2.72 0.99
CA GLY A 221 -18.29 -3.04 -0.43
C GLY A 221 -18.19 -4.55 -0.71
N GLU A 222 -18.64 -4.98 -1.90
CA GLU A 222 -18.55 -6.37 -2.35
C GLU A 222 -17.52 -6.55 -3.48
N ARG A 223 -17.27 -5.50 -4.26
CA ARG A 223 -16.35 -5.51 -5.41
C ARG A 223 -15.28 -4.42 -5.21
N PRO A 224 -14.29 -4.68 -4.34
CA PRO A 224 -13.25 -3.71 -4.03
C PRO A 224 -12.22 -3.59 -5.15
N LEU A 225 -11.65 -2.39 -5.28
CA LEU A 225 -10.48 -2.09 -6.08
C LEU A 225 -9.45 -1.38 -5.19
N ALA A 226 -8.26 -1.94 -5.04
CA ALA A 226 -7.16 -1.24 -4.39
C ALA A 226 -6.51 -0.26 -5.37
N VAL A 227 -6.10 0.90 -4.90
CA VAL A 227 -5.37 1.89 -5.71
C VAL A 227 -4.11 2.29 -4.96
N GLY A 228 -2.96 2.13 -5.60
CA GLY A 228 -1.66 2.39 -4.99
C GLY A 228 -0.59 2.78 -5.99
N ASP A 229 0.52 3.31 -5.48
CA ASP A 229 1.70 3.72 -6.23
C ASP A 229 2.93 2.85 -5.95
N ARG A 230 2.83 1.92 -4.98
CA ARG A 230 3.94 1.03 -4.60
C ARG A 230 3.61 -0.42 -4.86
N LEU A 231 4.46 -1.07 -5.64
CA LEU A 231 4.29 -2.48 -6.00
C LEU A 231 4.42 -3.40 -4.79
N ASN A 232 5.47 -3.21 -4.01
CA ASN A 232 5.84 -4.09 -2.88
C ASN A 232 4.99 -3.92 -1.61
N THR A 233 4.15 -2.91 -1.53
CA THR A 233 3.23 -2.70 -0.40
C THR A 233 1.78 -2.75 -0.83
N ASP A 234 1.37 -1.86 -1.73
CA ASP A 234 -0.04 -1.75 -2.13
C ASP A 234 -0.51 -2.97 -2.92
N HIS A 235 0.23 -3.34 -3.98
CA HIS A 235 -0.20 -4.41 -4.87
C HIS A 235 0.05 -5.80 -4.28
N VAL A 236 1.15 -6.00 -3.54
CA VAL A 236 1.37 -7.25 -2.78
C VAL A 236 0.25 -7.45 -1.76
N GLY A 237 -0.08 -6.43 -0.97
CA GLY A 237 -1.13 -6.52 0.06
C GLY A 237 -2.53 -6.72 -0.52
N ALA A 238 -2.89 -5.97 -1.56
CA ALA A 238 -4.17 -6.11 -2.26
C ALA A 238 -4.32 -7.50 -2.87
N ARG A 239 -3.29 -7.98 -3.58
CA ARG A 239 -3.28 -9.33 -4.16
C ARG A 239 -3.41 -10.42 -3.10
N ALA A 240 -2.68 -10.32 -1.99
CA ALA A 240 -2.79 -11.26 -0.87
C ALA A 240 -4.19 -11.24 -0.22
N ALA A 241 -4.91 -10.13 -0.31
CA ALA A 241 -6.30 -10.00 0.10
C ALA A 241 -7.31 -10.52 -0.96
N GLY A 242 -6.85 -10.87 -2.18
CA GLY A 242 -7.71 -11.27 -3.29
C GLY A 242 -8.37 -10.08 -4.02
N ILE A 243 -7.82 -8.86 -3.88
CA ILE A 243 -8.37 -7.62 -4.42
C ILE A 243 -7.56 -7.19 -5.65
N ALA A 244 -8.24 -6.82 -6.74
CA ALA A 244 -7.60 -6.26 -7.92
C ALA A 244 -6.99 -4.89 -7.60
N GLY A 245 -5.81 -4.59 -8.17
CA GLY A 245 -5.12 -3.32 -7.96
C GLY A 245 -5.06 -2.45 -9.22
N LEU A 246 -5.33 -1.15 -9.09
CA LEU A 246 -4.99 -0.10 -10.05
C LEU A 246 -3.69 0.56 -9.59
N HIS A 247 -2.64 0.45 -10.39
CA HIS A 247 -1.38 1.18 -10.15
C HIS A 247 -1.44 2.55 -10.83
N VAL A 248 -1.08 3.60 -10.09
CA VAL A 248 -0.92 4.96 -10.61
C VAL A 248 0.56 5.36 -10.63
N LEU A 249 0.98 6.03 -11.71
CA LEU A 249 2.39 6.42 -11.92
C LEU A 249 2.74 7.78 -11.29
N THR A 250 1.98 8.19 -10.29
CA THR A 250 2.14 9.49 -9.61
C THR A 250 3.05 9.45 -8.38
N GLY A 251 3.53 8.26 -8.01
CA GLY A 251 4.30 8.07 -6.79
C GLY A 251 5.63 7.34 -6.99
N VAL A 252 5.89 6.30 -6.19
CA VAL A 252 7.21 5.69 -6.01
C VAL A 252 7.60 4.74 -7.14
N SER A 253 6.71 3.79 -7.50
CA SER A 253 7.04 2.77 -8.50
C SER A 253 6.76 3.29 -9.91
N SER A 254 7.81 3.37 -10.71
CA SER A 254 7.76 3.86 -12.09
C SER A 254 7.19 2.82 -13.06
N ALA A 255 6.87 3.25 -14.29
CA ALA A 255 6.50 2.35 -15.38
C ALA A 255 7.55 1.24 -15.63
N ARG A 256 8.84 1.54 -15.43
CA ARG A 256 9.91 0.55 -15.53
C ARG A 256 9.83 -0.50 -14.42
N ASP A 257 9.53 -0.08 -13.19
CA ASP A 257 9.37 -1.01 -12.08
C ASP A 257 8.19 -1.95 -12.30
N VAL A 258 7.08 -1.44 -12.84
CA VAL A 258 5.90 -2.26 -13.23
C VAL A 258 6.26 -3.30 -14.29
N LEU A 259 7.05 -2.93 -15.31
CA LEU A 259 7.51 -3.86 -16.36
C LEU A 259 8.39 -4.99 -15.80
N LEU A 260 9.17 -4.69 -14.74
CA LEU A 260 10.10 -5.63 -14.11
C LEU A 260 9.53 -6.29 -12.85
N ALA A 261 8.27 -6.01 -12.52
CA ALA A 261 7.62 -6.49 -11.31
C ALA A 261 7.54 -8.01 -11.26
N ALA A 262 7.82 -8.58 -10.09
CA ALA A 262 7.58 -9.98 -9.80
C ALA A 262 6.08 -10.29 -9.90
N PRO A 263 5.68 -11.53 -10.18
CA PRO A 263 4.27 -11.89 -10.38
C PRO A 263 3.33 -11.43 -9.25
N GLU A 264 3.79 -11.52 -8.01
CA GLU A 264 3.06 -11.11 -6.80
C GLU A 264 2.87 -9.59 -6.67
N GLU A 265 3.74 -8.81 -7.31
CA GLU A 265 3.71 -7.34 -7.28
C GLU A 265 2.91 -6.72 -8.44
N ARG A 266 2.52 -7.53 -9.45
CA ARG A 266 1.90 -7.00 -10.66
C ARG A 266 0.49 -6.48 -10.40
N PRO A 267 0.18 -5.23 -10.79
CA PRO A 267 -1.17 -4.68 -10.69
C PRO A 267 -2.11 -5.33 -11.71
N GLY A 268 -3.42 -5.28 -11.44
CA GLY A 268 -4.44 -5.66 -12.40
C GLY A 268 -4.69 -4.60 -13.47
N PHE A 269 -4.61 -3.32 -13.08
CA PHE A 269 -4.79 -2.17 -13.96
C PHE A 269 -3.62 -1.19 -13.80
N LEU A 270 -3.37 -0.38 -14.83
CA LEU A 270 -2.31 0.61 -14.84
C LEU A 270 -2.83 1.91 -15.45
N HIS A 271 -2.57 3.03 -14.80
CA HIS A 271 -2.87 4.36 -15.33
C HIS A 271 -1.82 5.39 -14.87
N THR A 272 -1.76 6.54 -15.55
CA THR A 272 -0.85 7.62 -15.19
C THR A 272 -1.22 8.30 -13.87
N ASP A 273 -2.53 8.38 -13.56
CA ASP A 273 -3.09 9.06 -12.39
C ASP A 273 -4.49 8.51 -12.02
N LEU A 274 -5.15 9.12 -11.04
CA LEU A 274 -6.45 8.65 -10.54
C LEU A 274 -7.61 8.74 -11.55
N ARG A 275 -7.47 9.41 -12.69
CA ARG A 275 -8.49 9.37 -13.75
C ARG A 275 -8.70 7.96 -14.31
N GLY A 276 -7.75 7.04 -14.07
CA GLY A 276 -7.95 5.63 -14.35
C GLY A 276 -9.19 5.01 -13.71
N LEU A 277 -9.73 5.62 -12.65
CA LEU A 277 -11.02 5.24 -12.08
C LEU A 277 -12.21 5.62 -12.97
N LEU A 278 -12.05 6.65 -13.79
CA LEU A 278 -13.12 7.26 -14.61
C LEU A 278 -13.16 6.75 -16.06
N GLU A 279 -12.19 5.93 -16.44
CA GLU A 279 -11.96 5.49 -17.81
C GLU A 279 -12.13 3.97 -17.97
N PRO A 280 -12.53 3.48 -19.16
CA PRO A 280 -12.41 2.09 -19.54
C PRO A 280 -10.92 1.68 -19.65
N HIS A 281 -10.62 0.42 -19.36
CA HIS A 281 -9.29 -0.14 -19.51
C HIS A 281 -9.26 -1.15 -20.65
N PRO A 282 -8.47 -0.93 -21.73
CA PRO A 282 -8.45 -1.78 -22.89
C PRO A 282 -7.96 -3.18 -22.59
N ARG A 283 -8.51 -4.16 -23.27
CA ARG A 283 -8.00 -5.53 -23.21
C ARG A 283 -6.65 -5.62 -23.93
N VAL A 284 -5.67 -6.20 -23.25
CA VAL A 284 -4.39 -6.54 -23.88
C VAL A 284 -4.57 -7.83 -24.71
N THR A 285 -4.21 -7.78 -26.00
CA THR A 285 -4.30 -8.92 -26.91
C THR A 285 -2.96 -9.17 -27.59
N ARG A 286 -2.64 -10.45 -27.79
CA ARG A 286 -1.47 -10.84 -28.60
C ARG A 286 -1.85 -10.76 -30.07
N VAL A 287 -1.08 -10.06 -30.86
CA VAL A 287 -1.17 -9.97 -32.31
C VAL A 287 0.19 -10.32 -32.91
N ALA A 288 0.24 -10.83 -34.13
CA ALA A 288 1.50 -11.15 -34.80
C ALA A 288 1.52 -10.44 -36.15
N ASP A 289 2.74 -10.06 -36.57
CA ASP A 289 3.08 -9.65 -37.91
C ASP A 289 4.32 -10.44 -38.40
N ASP A 290 4.85 -10.11 -39.57
CA ASP A 290 6.01 -10.80 -40.15
C ASP A 290 7.28 -10.67 -39.31
N GLU A 291 7.33 -9.73 -38.38
CA GLU A 291 8.43 -9.50 -37.46
C GLU A 291 8.29 -10.21 -36.09
N GLY A 292 7.15 -10.90 -35.86
CA GLY A 292 6.89 -11.68 -34.67
C GLY A 292 5.71 -11.16 -33.80
N PRO A 293 5.62 -11.63 -32.56
CA PRO A 293 4.50 -11.30 -31.69
C PRO A 293 4.59 -9.88 -31.10
N TRP A 294 3.43 -9.22 -31.05
CA TRP A 294 3.20 -7.95 -30.36
C TRP A 294 2.09 -8.09 -29.34
N TRP A 295 2.10 -7.24 -28.34
CA TRP A 295 1.02 -7.06 -27.40
C TRP A 295 0.34 -5.72 -27.66
N ARG A 296 -0.97 -5.74 -27.94
CA ARG A 296 -1.77 -4.55 -28.26
C ARG A 296 -2.70 -4.19 -27.11
N ALA A 297 -2.72 -2.90 -26.74
CA ALA A 297 -3.67 -2.30 -25.81
C ALA A 297 -4.22 -1.02 -26.46
N GLY A 298 -5.50 -1.00 -26.84
CA GLY A 298 -6.07 0.11 -27.58
C GLY A 298 -5.35 0.40 -28.90
N ALA A 299 -4.93 1.63 -29.09
CA ALA A 299 -4.17 2.08 -30.28
C ALA A 299 -2.66 1.73 -30.22
N CYS A 300 -2.15 1.40 -29.03
CA CYS A 300 -0.73 1.11 -28.83
C CYS A 300 -0.44 -0.38 -28.95
N ARG A 301 0.76 -0.72 -29.46
CA ARG A 301 1.30 -2.08 -29.39
C ARG A 301 2.77 -2.07 -28.96
N ALA A 302 3.20 -3.11 -28.25
CA ALA A 302 4.58 -3.25 -27.80
C ALA A 302 5.06 -4.69 -27.93
N ARG A 303 6.41 -4.86 -28.05
CA ARG A 303 7.08 -6.16 -28.02
C ARG A 303 8.46 -6.07 -27.39
N VAL A 304 8.98 -7.19 -26.98
CA VAL A 304 10.39 -7.34 -26.63
C VAL A 304 11.12 -7.89 -27.87
N ALA A 305 12.11 -7.15 -28.36
CA ALA A 305 12.97 -7.53 -29.47
C ALA A 305 14.42 -7.64 -28.98
N GLY A 306 14.87 -8.86 -28.69
CA GLY A 306 16.13 -9.11 -28.01
C GLY A 306 16.18 -8.48 -26.63
N THR A 307 17.05 -7.49 -26.42
CA THR A 307 17.18 -6.75 -25.15
C THR A 307 16.49 -5.38 -25.17
N ALA A 308 15.67 -5.10 -26.19
CA ALA A 308 15.00 -3.82 -26.34
C ALA A 308 13.48 -3.97 -26.24
N LEU A 309 12.82 -2.97 -25.65
CA LEU A 309 11.39 -2.75 -25.77
C LEU A 309 11.12 -1.90 -27.01
N GLU A 310 10.30 -2.40 -27.91
CA GLU A 310 9.78 -1.65 -29.06
C GLU A 310 8.30 -1.42 -28.88
N TRP A 311 7.82 -0.21 -29.19
CA TRP A 311 6.40 0.08 -29.17
C TRP A 311 6.03 1.01 -30.33
N GLU A 312 4.76 0.96 -30.70
CA GLU A 312 4.14 1.81 -31.70
C GLU A 312 2.91 2.50 -31.08
N GLU A 313 2.82 3.77 -31.35
CA GLU A 313 1.71 4.62 -30.98
C GLU A 313 1.44 5.56 -32.16
N ASP A 314 0.18 5.65 -32.59
CA ASP A 314 -0.26 6.47 -33.75
C ASP A 314 0.60 6.27 -35.00
N GLY A 315 1.02 5.03 -35.26
CA GLY A 315 1.85 4.67 -36.41
C GLY A 315 3.33 5.04 -36.28
N ALA A 316 3.74 5.65 -35.18
CA ALA A 316 5.14 5.98 -34.90
C ALA A 316 5.82 4.88 -34.08
N ARG A 317 6.82 4.21 -34.66
CA ARG A 317 7.61 3.18 -33.95
C ARG A 317 8.71 3.82 -33.13
N ARG A 318 8.82 3.39 -31.87
CA ARG A 318 9.84 3.83 -30.91
C ARG A 318 10.58 2.63 -30.33
N ARG A 319 11.79 2.83 -29.81
CA ARG A 319 12.61 1.78 -29.22
C ARG A 319 13.38 2.29 -28.00
N ALA A 320 13.29 1.56 -26.89
CA ALA A 320 14.16 1.75 -25.73
C ALA A 320 15.05 0.51 -25.55
N ARG A 321 16.36 0.72 -25.40
CA ARG A 321 17.27 -0.36 -25.03
C ARG A 321 17.09 -0.66 -23.54
N GLY A 322 17.07 -1.93 -23.16
CA GLY A 322 17.14 -2.32 -21.76
C GLY A 322 18.41 -1.73 -21.15
N ALA A 323 18.29 -0.92 -20.11
CA ALA A 323 19.44 -0.57 -19.29
C ALA A 323 19.98 -1.87 -18.70
N GLY A 324 21.27 -2.13 -18.87
CA GLY A 324 21.95 -3.28 -18.26
C GLY A 324 21.70 -3.28 -16.73
N PRO A 325 21.97 -4.40 -16.04
CA PRO A 325 21.66 -4.54 -14.62
C PRO A 325 22.27 -3.38 -13.84
N ASP A 326 21.41 -2.64 -13.15
CA ASP A 326 21.82 -1.52 -12.30
C ASP A 326 22.68 -2.08 -11.16
N ARG A 327 24.01 -1.83 -11.23
CA ARG A 327 24.98 -2.28 -10.24
C ARG A 327 24.74 -1.70 -8.84
N ARG A 328 23.76 -0.80 -8.69
CA ARG A 328 23.45 -0.15 -7.41
C ARG A 328 22.57 -1.00 -6.47
N ARG A 329 21.96 -2.10 -6.94
CA ARG A 329 21.15 -3.02 -6.10
C ARG A 329 21.96 -4.16 -5.44
N ARG A 330 23.30 -4.17 -5.51
CA ARG A 330 24.15 -5.13 -4.78
C ARG A 330 24.69 -4.51 -3.48
N GLY A 331 23.79 -4.17 -2.55
CA GLY A 331 24.17 -3.59 -1.26
C GLY A 331 23.15 -3.73 -0.15
N ALA A 332 22.14 -4.59 -0.34
CA ALA A 332 21.23 -4.98 0.74
C ALA A 332 21.07 -6.50 0.70
N GLY A 333 21.99 -7.18 1.28
CA GLY A 333 21.90 -8.57 1.74
C GLY A 333 22.08 -8.57 3.26
N PRO A 334 21.81 -9.73 3.92
CA PRO A 334 20.61 -10.03 4.69
C PRO A 334 20.55 -9.28 6.00
#